data_d0741f8e50519cecba4571f31e56c592
#
_entry.id   d0741f8e50519cecba4571f31e56c592
#
_cell.length_a   1.000
_cell.length_b   1.000
_cell.length_c   1.000
_cell.angle_alpha   90.00
_cell.angle_beta   90.00
_cell.angle_gamma   90.00
#
_symmetry.space_group_name_H-M   'P 1'
#
loop_
_entity.id
_entity.type
_entity.pdbx_description
1 polymer ?
#
loop_
_entity_poly.entity_id
_entity_poly.type
_entity_poly.pdbx_seq_one_letter_code
_entity_poly.pdbx_strand_id
1 'polypeptide(L)'
;MSQKRIQQIEQRIDRIKRALLEIGPMRPGSLTRQYKDPQHRTGAYWQISYTRRMKSRTEYVRPEWVKEIRRQTVIHKRFKRLVDQWIDLSIEHSRLIMQMTESKG
;
A
#
# COMPACT_ATOMS: atom_id res chain seq x y z
N MET A 1 -23.07 -17.10 -16.02
CA MET A 1 -22.87 -15.75 -15.53
C MET A 1 -21.84 -15.66 -14.41
N SER A 2 -22.05 -16.38 -13.28
CA SER A 2 -21.09 -16.39 -12.19
C SER A 2 -19.72 -16.90 -12.61
N GLN A 3 -19.68 -17.91 -13.49
CA GLN A 3 -18.44 -18.50 -13.96
C GLN A 3 -17.59 -17.49 -14.73
N LYS A 4 -18.22 -16.65 -15.56
CA LYS A 4 -17.50 -15.61 -16.30
C LYS A 4 -16.92 -14.56 -15.34
N ARG A 5 -17.69 -14.17 -14.30
CA ARG A 5 -17.23 -13.22 -13.29
C ARG A 5 -16.08 -13.82 -12.49
N ILE A 6 -16.16 -15.10 -12.12
CA ILE A 6 -15.08 -15.79 -11.40
C ILE A 6 -13.79 -15.73 -12.22
N GLN A 7 -13.86 -16.01 -13.52
CA GLN A 7 -12.69 -15.95 -14.40
C GLN A 7 -12.08 -14.54 -14.46
N GLN A 8 -12.94 -13.52 -14.55
CA GLN A 8 -12.50 -12.13 -14.55
C GLN A 8 -11.78 -11.77 -13.25
N ILE A 9 -12.31 -12.21 -12.11
CA ILE A 9 -11.71 -11.98 -10.80
C ILE A 9 -10.34 -12.65 -10.73
N GLU A 10 -10.27 -13.91 -11.16
CA GLU A 10 -9.00 -14.67 -11.14
C GLU A 10 -7.94 -13.99 -12.01
N GLN A 11 -8.32 -13.47 -13.17
CA GLN A 11 -7.41 -12.74 -14.03
C GLN A 11 -6.94 -11.44 -13.40
N ARG A 12 -7.84 -10.71 -12.73
CA ARG A 12 -7.47 -9.48 -12.02
C ARG A 12 -6.56 -9.76 -10.84
N ILE A 13 -6.83 -10.79 -10.07
CA ILE A 13 -5.97 -11.20 -8.96
C ILE A 13 -4.58 -11.56 -9.50
N ASP A 14 -4.52 -12.26 -10.61
CA ASP A 14 -3.26 -12.66 -11.22
C ASP A 14 -2.42 -11.42 -11.62
N ARG A 15 -3.08 -10.41 -12.19
CA ARG A 15 -2.40 -9.15 -12.52
C ARG A 15 -1.88 -8.43 -11.28
N ILE A 16 -2.65 -8.47 -10.20
CA ILE A 16 -2.23 -7.87 -8.92
C ILE A 16 -1.00 -8.59 -8.39
N LYS A 17 -1.00 -9.93 -8.43
CA LYS A 17 0.16 -10.72 -8.00
C LYS A 17 1.41 -10.35 -8.79
N ARG A 18 1.28 -10.20 -10.11
CA ARG A 18 2.40 -9.80 -10.96
C ARG A 18 2.89 -8.40 -10.63
N ALA A 19 1.97 -7.46 -10.39
CA ALA A 19 2.32 -6.11 -9.98
C ALA A 19 3.05 -6.09 -8.65
N LEU A 20 2.67 -6.97 -7.71
CA LEU A 20 3.34 -7.09 -6.41
C LEU A 20 4.78 -7.60 -6.56
N LEU A 21 5.03 -8.47 -7.54
CA LEU A 21 6.39 -8.95 -7.81
C LEU A 21 7.31 -7.81 -8.27
N GLU A 22 6.76 -6.75 -8.85
CA GLU A 22 7.51 -5.60 -9.33
C GLU A 22 7.72 -4.54 -8.24
N ILE A 23 7.13 -4.72 -7.06
CA ILE A 23 7.29 -3.76 -5.97
C ILE A 23 8.75 -3.76 -5.50
N GLY A 24 9.36 -2.59 -5.56
CA GLY A 24 10.73 -2.38 -5.09
C GLY A 24 10.78 -1.95 -3.64
N PRO A 25 11.91 -1.37 -3.23
CA PRO A 25 12.04 -0.88 -1.85
C PRO A 25 10.90 0.07 -1.49
N MET A 26 10.31 -0.15 -0.32
CA MET A 26 9.20 0.66 0.15
C MET A 26 9.29 0.83 1.65
N ARG A 27 8.65 1.87 2.14
CA ARG A 27 8.45 2.04 3.59
C ARG A 27 7.19 2.86 3.85
N PRO A 28 6.50 2.58 4.96
CA PRO A 28 5.36 3.39 5.37
C PRO A 28 5.84 4.74 5.89
N GLY A 29 4.96 5.73 5.82
CA GLY A 29 5.19 6.99 6.49
C GLY A 29 4.86 8.20 5.68
N SER A 30 4.87 9.33 6.37
CA SER A 30 4.69 10.66 5.79
C SER A 30 5.99 11.43 5.94
N LEU A 31 6.52 11.86 4.80
CA LEU A 31 7.74 12.66 4.75
C LEU A 31 7.33 14.13 4.87
N THR A 32 7.85 14.80 5.89
CA THR A 32 7.51 16.20 6.15
C THR A 32 8.75 17.03 6.38
N ARG A 33 8.67 18.30 5.97
CA ARG A 33 9.71 19.28 6.24
C ARG A 33 9.38 19.99 7.54
N GLN A 34 10.32 20.02 8.46
CA GLN A 34 10.18 20.66 9.77
C GLN A 34 11.24 21.73 9.95
N TYR A 35 11.07 22.54 10.95
CA TYR A 35 11.99 23.63 11.26
C TYR A 35 12.38 23.56 12.75
N LYS A 36 13.67 23.74 13.04
CA LYS A 36 14.13 23.83 14.43
C LYS A 36 13.55 25.05 15.13
N ASP A 37 13.37 26.14 14.35
CA ASP A 37 12.65 27.34 14.79
C ASP A 37 11.44 27.49 13.87
N PRO A 38 10.26 26.93 14.26
CA PRO A 38 9.06 27.02 13.43
C PRO A 38 8.56 28.46 13.23
N GLN A 39 8.75 29.31 14.24
CA GLN A 39 8.28 30.68 14.20
C GLN A 39 8.99 31.50 13.10
N HIS A 40 10.30 31.32 12.96
CA HIS A 40 11.10 32.04 11.97
C HIS A 40 11.38 31.20 10.72
N ARG A 41 10.90 29.94 10.69
CA ARG A 41 11.12 28.98 9.59
C ARG A 41 12.61 28.83 9.26
N THR A 42 13.44 28.67 10.30
CA THR A 42 14.85 28.45 10.15
C THR A 42 15.24 27.07 10.68
N GLY A 43 16.39 26.56 10.23
CA GLY A 43 16.87 25.24 10.61
C GLY A 43 16.01 24.13 10.02
N ALA A 44 15.71 24.21 8.71
CA ALA A 44 14.88 23.22 8.02
C ALA A 44 15.53 21.83 8.09
N TYR A 45 14.69 20.81 8.31
CA TYR A 45 15.13 19.43 8.26
C TYR A 45 13.95 18.56 7.83
N TRP A 46 14.26 17.34 7.36
CA TRP A 46 13.24 16.40 6.92
C TRP A 46 13.10 15.27 7.94
N GLN A 47 11.86 14.82 8.12
CA GLN A 47 11.56 13.67 8.94
C GLN A 47 10.49 12.82 8.31
N ILE A 48 10.52 11.53 8.62
CA ILE A 48 9.47 10.60 8.25
C ILE A 48 8.79 10.12 9.51
N SER A 49 7.46 10.18 9.51
CA SER A 49 6.65 9.73 10.65
C SER A 49 5.78 8.57 10.21
N TYR A 50 5.72 7.54 11.01
CA TYR A 50 4.91 6.36 10.72
C TYR A 50 4.45 5.70 12.01
N THR A 51 3.38 4.92 11.90
CA THR A 51 2.86 4.14 13.02
C THR A 51 2.98 2.66 12.67
N ARG A 52 3.61 1.91 13.55
CA ARG A 52 3.80 0.48 13.36
C ARG A 52 3.52 -0.23 14.68
N ARG A 53 2.63 -1.24 14.62
CA ARG A 53 2.25 -2.01 15.81
C ARG A 53 1.78 -1.09 16.95
N MET A 54 0.94 -0.11 16.57
CA MET A 54 0.33 0.86 17.49
C MET A 54 1.34 1.83 18.13
N LYS A 55 2.56 1.87 17.61
CA LYS A 55 3.59 2.81 18.09
C LYS A 55 3.92 3.81 16.99
N SER A 56 3.81 5.09 17.33
CA SER A 56 4.22 6.16 16.44
C SER A 56 5.72 6.39 16.55
N ARG A 57 6.37 6.52 15.40
CA ARG A 57 7.82 6.74 15.34
C ARG A 57 8.12 7.87 14.38
N THR A 58 9.19 8.59 14.65
CA THR A 58 9.67 9.66 13.79
C THR A 58 11.17 9.50 13.64
N GLU A 59 11.65 9.59 12.40
CA GLU A 59 13.06 9.47 12.08
C GLU A 59 13.52 10.64 11.24
N TYR A 60 14.72 11.12 11.52
CA TYR A 60 15.37 12.14 10.70
C TYR A 60 15.76 11.54 9.35
N VAL A 61 15.57 12.32 8.27
CA VAL A 61 15.95 11.92 6.93
C VAL A 61 16.97 12.92 6.39
N ARG A 62 18.15 12.42 6.05
CA ARG A 62 19.19 13.26 5.45
C ARG A 62 18.72 13.83 4.13
N PRO A 63 19.11 15.07 3.79
CA PRO A 63 18.67 15.70 2.53
C PRO A 63 18.93 14.86 1.29
N GLU A 64 20.08 14.17 1.23
CA GLU A 64 20.45 13.34 0.08
C GLU A 64 19.54 12.12 -0.10
N TRP A 65 18.80 11.72 0.94
CA TRP A 65 17.89 10.57 0.90
C TRP A 65 16.43 10.95 0.70
N VAL A 66 16.09 12.24 0.73
CA VAL A 66 14.70 12.69 0.68
C VAL A 66 13.97 12.19 -0.57
N LYS A 67 14.61 12.29 -1.73
CA LYS A 67 14.01 11.86 -3.00
C LYS A 67 13.74 10.35 -2.99
N GLU A 68 14.69 9.55 -2.52
CA GLU A 68 14.53 8.10 -2.46
C GLU A 68 13.46 7.69 -1.44
N ILE A 69 13.45 8.32 -0.26
CA ILE A 69 12.45 8.01 0.77
C ILE A 69 11.05 8.41 0.30
N ARG A 70 10.92 9.55 -0.39
CA ARG A 70 9.63 9.94 -0.99
C ARG A 70 9.15 8.88 -1.97
N ARG A 71 10.04 8.37 -2.82
CA ARG A 71 9.72 7.29 -3.75
C ARG A 71 9.23 6.06 -3.00
N GLN A 72 9.90 5.67 -1.92
CA GLN A 72 9.54 4.49 -1.14
C GLN A 72 8.16 4.63 -0.47
N THR A 73 7.79 5.83 -0.02
CA THR A 73 6.47 6.04 0.57
C THR A 73 5.36 5.94 -0.47
N VAL A 74 5.60 6.41 -1.69
CA VAL A 74 4.66 6.28 -2.80
C VAL A 74 4.47 4.81 -3.16
N ILE A 75 5.57 4.05 -3.23
CA ILE A 75 5.52 2.61 -3.53
C ILE A 75 4.75 1.87 -2.44
N HIS A 76 4.94 2.22 -1.18
CA HIS A 76 4.20 1.61 -0.08
C HIS A 76 2.69 1.85 -0.21
N LYS A 77 2.27 3.04 -0.59
CA LYS A 77 0.85 3.35 -0.83
C LYS A 77 0.29 2.49 -1.96
N ARG A 78 1.06 2.30 -3.03
CA ARG A 78 0.66 1.43 -4.14
C ARG A 78 0.53 -0.01 -3.68
N PHE A 79 1.48 -0.50 -2.90
CA PHE A 79 1.44 -1.84 -2.31
C PHE A 79 0.16 -2.06 -1.51
N LYS A 80 -0.18 -1.11 -0.65
CA LYS A 80 -1.39 -1.20 0.17
C LYS A 80 -2.65 -1.26 -0.69
N ARG A 81 -2.75 -0.43 -1.73
CA ARG A 81 -3.89 -0.45 -2.64
C ARG A 81 -4.02 -1.79 -3.35
N LEU A 82 -2.92 -2.36 -3.82
CA LEU A 82 -2.93 -3.66 -4.50
C LEU A 82 -3.39 -4.76 -3.55
N VAL A 83 -2.91 -4.76 -2.32
CA VAL A 83 -3.31 -5.75 -1.32
C VAL A 83 -4.80 -5.61 -0.99
N ASP A 84 -5.28 -4.39 -0.79
CA ASP A 84 -6.69 -4.14 -0.51
C ASP A 84 -7.58 -4.62 -1.66
N GLN A 85 -7.19 -4.35 -2.90
CA GLN A 85 -7.91 -4.82 -4.08
C GLN A 85 -7.95 -6.35 -4.13
N TRP A 86 -6.82 -6.99 -3.83
CA TRP A 86 -6.76 -8.45 -3.80
C TRP A 86 -7.70 -9.02 -2.75
N ILE A 87 -7.72 -8.42 -1.57
CA ILE A 87 -8.61 -8.86 -0.48
C ILE A 87 -10.07 -8.74 -0.91
N ASP A 88 -10.46 -7.59 -1.47
CA ASP A 88 -11.83 -7.36 -1.94
C ASP A 88 -12.23 -8.37 -3.01
N LEU A 89 -11.37 -8.61 -3.99
CA LEU A 89 -11.62 -9.58 -5.05
C LEU A 89 -11.69 -11.01 -4.50
N SER A 90 -10.86 -11.33 -3.52
CA SER A 90 -10.86 -12.65 -2.89
C SER A 90 -12.15 -12.92 -2.14
N ILE A 91 -12.70 -11.91 -1.47
CA ILE A 91 -13.98 -12.03 -0.78
C ILE A 91 -15.10 -12.30 -1.80
N GLU A 92 -15.14 -11.54 -2.88
CA GLU A 92 -16.13 -11.73 -3.94
C GLU A 92 -15.99 -13.12 -4.56
N HIS A 93 -14.76 -13.52 -4.85
CA HIS A 93 -14.46 -14.84 -5.41
C HIS A 93 -14.99 -15.96 -4.52
N SER A 94 -14.70 -15.89 -3.23
CA SER A 94 -15.14 -16.87 -2.26
C SER A 94 -16.65 -16.98 -2.20
N ARG A 95 -17.34 -15.84 -2.20
CA ARG A 95 -18.82 -15.80 -2.19
C ARG A 95 -19.40 -16.46 -3.44
N LEU A 96 -18.83 -16.17 -4.61
CA LEU A 96 -19.31 -16.74 -5.86
C LEU A 96 -19.09 -18.25 -5.92
N ILE A 97 -17.96 -18.73 -5.44
CA ILE A 97 -17.66 -20.16 -5.39
C ILE A 97 -18.67 -20.87 -4.48
N MET A 98 -18.97 -20.31 -3.31
CA MET A 98 -19.96 -20.89 -2.40
C MET A 98 -21.36 -20.91 -3.02
N GLN A 99 -21.75 -19.84 -3.70
CA GLN A 99 -23.05 -19.77 -4.38
C GLN A 99 -23.19 -20.84 -5.46
N MET A 100 -22.13 -21.06 -6.24
CA MET A 100 -22.14 -22.10 -7.26
C MET A 100 -22.31 -23.49 -6.65
N THR A 101 -21.65 -23.74 -5.53
CA THR A 101 -21.75 -25.03 -4.84
C THR A 101 -23.16 -25.25 -4.28
N GLU A 102 -23.77 -24.20 -3.71
CA GLU A 102 -25.12 -24.26 -3.18
C GLU A 102 -26.16 -24.53 -4.28
N SER A 103 -25.99 -23.90 -5.44
CA SER A 103 -26.93 -24.09 -6.56
C SER A 103 -26.86 -25.50 -7.16
N LYS A 104 -25.81 -26.24 -6.91
CA LYS A 104 -25.66 -27.63 -7.36
C LYS A 104 -26.15 -28.65 -6.32
N GLY A 105 -26.32 -28.20 -5.10
CA GLY A 105 -26.84 -29.02 -4.02
C GLY A 105 -28.33 -29.01 -3.98
#